data_b492702f5fd56f9eef3b23b8acafd949
#
_entry.id   b492702f5fd56f9eef3b23b8acafd949
#
_cell.length_a   1.000
_cell.length_b   1.000
_cell.length_c   1.000
_cell.angle_alpha   90.00
_cell.angle_beta   90.00
_cell.angle_gamma   90.00
#
_symmetry.space_group_name_H-M   'P 1'
#
loop_
_entity.id
_entity.type
_entity.pdbx_description
1 polymer ?
#
loop_
_entity_poly.entity_id
_entity_poly.type
_entity_poly.pdbx_seq_one_letter_code
_entity_poly.pdbx_strand_id
1 'polypeptide(L)'
;MLIGAVAAVLVAGGVITSLMLPDDERTTTGGGGGSTASASADPAGQYKGPEKGKTVDPTKCSEPEEAYDDEDKIVIPDFRYKYWPSVQTCLQEGQWMYDVKDVPDATWGDDMVVRQFPAPGTEVDENDVEIELEISTGRPE
;
A
#
# COMPACT_ATOMS: atom_id res chain seq x y z
N MET A 1 -11.48 37.50 -27.91
CA MET A 1 -12.85 37.37 -28.51
C MET A 1 -13.16 35.92 -28.71
N LEU A 2 -14.32 35.48 -28.21
CA LEU A 2 -14.98 34.15 -28.25
C LEU A 2 -14.73 33.34 -26.97
N ILE A 3 -15.50 33.41 -25.93
CA ILE A 3 -16.89 33.11 -25.55
C ILE A 3 -17.40 31.79 -26.15
N GLY A 4 -17.58 30.82 -25.29
CA GLY A 4 -18.30 29.57 -25.58
C GLY A 4 -18.28 28.66 -24.37
N ALA A 5 -19.20 28.82 -23.60
CA ALA A 5 -20.48 28.15 -23.32
C ALA A 5 -20.38 27.00 -22.31
N VAL A 6 -20.95 27.30 -21.16
CA VAL A 6 -21.36 26.42 -20.06
C VAL A 6 -22.46 25.47 -20.56
N ALA A 7 -22.32 24.18 -20.28
CA ALA A 7 -23.44 23.26 -20.30
C ALA A 7 -23.56 22.60 -18.90
N ALA A 8 -24.51 23.12 -18.14
CA ALA A 8 -25.01 22.50 -16.92
C ALA A 8 -25.94 21.34 -17.30
N VAL A 9 -25.64 20.13 -16.82
CA VAL A 9 -26.59 19.04 -16.85
C VAL A 9 -27.03 18.76 -15.41
N LEU A 10 -28.26 19.20 -15.13
CA LEU A 10 -29.03 18.80 -13.98
C LEU A 10 -29.65 17.42 -14.27
N VAL A 11 -29.33 16.43 -13.50
CA VAL A 11 -30.13 15.18 -13.45
C VAL A 11 -30.76 15.08 -12.09
N ALA A 12 -32.06 15.23 -12.13
CA ALA A 12 -32.96 15.13 -11.00
C ALA A 12 -33.25 13.66 -10.61
N GLY A 13 -33.34 13.42 -9.32
CA GLY A 13 -34.38 12.64 -8.71
C GLY A 13 -34.43 11.14 -8.98
N GLY A 14 -34.05 10.36 -8.01
CA GLY A 14 -34.49 8.98 -7.82
C GLY A 14 -34.81 8.73 -6.36
N VAL A 15 -36.08 8.88 -6.02
CA VAL A 15 -36.66 8.50 -4.73
C VAL A 15 -36.76 6.97 -4.71
N ILE A 16 -36.02 6.31 -3.84
CA ILE A 16 -36.21 4.89 -3.56
C ILE A 16 -37.11 4.78 -2.33
N THR A 17 -38.33 4.43 -2.57
CA THR A 17 -39.30 4.06 -1.56
C THR A 17 -38.91 2.75 -0.88
N SER A 18 -38.65 2.83 0.41
CA SER A 18 -38.50 1.69 1.29
C SER A 18 -39.81 0.92 1.37
N LEU A 19 -39.81 -0.29 0.87
CA LEU A 19 -40.85 -1.26 1.17
C LEU A 19 -40.52 -1.93 2.51
N MET A 20 -41.26 -1.55 3.54
CA MET A 20 -41.37 -2.31 4.78
C MET A 20 -42.06 -3.64 4.49
N LEU A 21 -41.38 -4.73 4.76
CA LEU A 21 -41.96 -6.04 4.91
C LEU A 21 -42.27 -6.29 6.38
N PRO A 22 -43.44 -6.83 6.70
CA PRO A 22 -43.83 -7.06 8.09
C PRO A 22 -43.14 -8.29 8.67
N ASP A 23 -42.86 -8.18 9.95
CA ASP A 23 -42.42 -9.23 10.84
C ASP A 23 -43.26 -10.49 10.74
N ASP A 24 -42.61 -11.62 10.50
CA ASP A 24 -43.18 -12.91 10.83
C ASP A 24 -42.43 -13.50 12.01
N GLU A 25 -43.02 -13.31 13.17
CA GLU A 25 -42.67 -14.02 14.38
C GLU A 25 -42.83 -15.53 14.14
N ARG A 26 -41.75 -16.25 14.11
CA ARG A 26 -41.76 -17.68 14.33
C ARG A 26 -40.78 -18.05 15.43
N THR A 27 -41.33 -18.01 16.62
CA THR A 27 -40.79 -18.67 17.78
C THR A 27 -40.55 -20.14 17.45
N THR A 28 -39.31 -20.55 17.36
CA THR A 28 -38.95 -21.96 17.45
C THR A 28 -37.84 -22.09 18.49
N THR A 29 -38.28 -22.51 19.63
CA THR A 29 -37.43 -23.07 20.68
C THR A 29 -36.73 -24.30 20.11
N GLY A 30 -35.44 -24.21 19.83
CA GLY A 30 -34.59 -25.34 19.46
C GLY A 30 -33.25 -25.14 20.09
N GLY A 31 -32.97 -25.91 21.07
CA GLY A 31 -31.77 -25.81 21.87
C GLY A 31 -30.51 -26.14 21.13
N GLY A 32 -29.40 -25.67 21.67
CA GLY A 32 -28.09 -26.27 21.62
C GLY A 32 -27.41 -26.20 20.26
N GLY A 33 -26.42 -25.50 20.20
CA GLY A 33 -25.47 -25.47 19.12
C GLY A 33 -24.71 -24.17 19.20
N GLY A 34 -23.75 -24.12 20.08
CA GLY A 34 -22.76 -23.09 20.00
C GLY A 34 -22.10 -23.17 18.65
N SER A 35 -22.59 -22.41 17.70
CA SER A 35 -21.79 -22.03 16.56
C SER A 35 -20.73 -21.10 17.09
N THR A 36 -19.69 -21.68 17.62
CA THR A 36 -18.42 -21.04 17.51
C THR A 36 -18.25 -20.79 16.03
N ALA A 37 -18.40 -19.55 15.61
CA ALA A 37 -17.82 -19.09 14.39
C ALA A 37 -16.35 -19.48 14.52
N SER A 38 -16.01 -20.61 13.93
CA SER A 38 -14.64 -20.91 13.61
C SER A 38 -14.24 -19.77 12.69
N ALA A 39 -13.61 -18.73 13.25
CA ALA A 39 -12.65 -18.01 12.50
C ALA A 39 -11.81 -19.13 11.90
N SER A 40 -11.91 -19.32 10.59
CA SER A 40 -11.03 -20.19 9.87
C SER A 40 -9.65 -19.68 10.20
N ALA A 41 -9.02 -20.26 11.22
CA ALA A 41 -7.62 -20.16 11.37
C ALA A 41 -7.09 -20.78 10.08
N ASP A 42 -6.78 -19.90 9.15
CA ASP A 42 -5.99 -20.26 8.00
C ASP A 42 -4.84 -21.08 8.55
N PRO A 43 -4.64 -22.33 8.17
CA PRO A 43 -3.52 -23.12 8.69
C PRO A 43 -2.15 -22.56 8.31
N ALA A 44 -2.09 -21.63 7.36
CA ALA A 44 -1.01 -20.70 7.17
C ALA A 44 -1.06 -19.50 8.16
N GLY A 45 -1.88 -19.58 9.11
CA GLY A 45 -2.39 -18.87 10.29
C GLY A 45 -1.66 -17.66 10.82
N GLN A 46 -0.81 -16.99 10.08
CA GLN A 46 -0.07 -15.84 10.58
C GLN A 46 0.09 -14.75 9.50
N TYR A 47 -0.99 -14.51 8.76
CA TYR A 47 -0.98 -13.35 7.89
C TYR A 47 -0.98 -12.07 8.72
N LYS A 48 0.01 -11.24 8.48
CA LYS A 48 0.10 -9.89 9.02
C LYS A 48 -0.20 -8.89 7.93
N GLY A 49 -1.25 -8.12 8.11
CA GLY A 49 -1.64 -7.07 7.18
C GLY A 49 -0.64 -5.92 7.10
N PRO A 50 -0.77 -5.04 6.08
CA PRO A 50 0.16 -3.96 5.82
C PRO A 50 0.11 -2.86 6.89
N GLU A 51 1.26 -2.29 7.22
CA GLU A 51 1.39 -1.12 8.11
C GLU A 51 1.39 0.19 7.29
N LYS A 52 0.23 0.59 6.81
CA LYS A 52 0.05 1.70 5.86
C LYS A 52 0.49 3.07 6.38
N GLY A 53 0.67 3.22 7.68
CA GLY A 53 1.19 4.44 8.29
C GLY A 53 2.71 4.62 8.19
N LYS A 54 3.43 3.57 7.81
CA LYS A 54 4.89 3.62 7.63
C LYS A 54 5.26 4.10 6.23
N THR A 55 5.06 5.36 5.98
CA THR A 55 5.32 5.98 4.67
C THR A 55 6.73 6.55 4.55
N VAL A 56 7.13 6.81 3.31
CA VAL A 56 8.29 7.63 2.96
C VAL A 56 7.80 8.91 2.30
N ASP A 57 8.51 10.02 2.53
CA ASP A 57 8.20 11.29 1.87
C ASP A 57 8.68 11.21 0.40
N PRO A 58 7.80 11.48 -0.59
CA PRO A 58 8.18 11.46 -2.00
C PRO A 58 9.34 12.40 -2.35
N THR A 59 9.53 13.48 -1.61
CA THR A 59 10.64 14.42 -1.82
C THR A 59 12.01 13.77 -1.60
N LYS A 60 12.07 12.69 -0.85
CA LYS A 60 13.31 11.92 -0.69
C LYS A 60 13.87 11.34 -1.99
N CYS A 61 13.00 11.18 -3.00
CA CYS A 61 13.40 10.68 -4.31
C CYS A 61 13.39 11.78 -5.38
N SER A 62 12.47 12.75 -5.32
CA SER A 62 12.41 13.85 -6.28
C SER A 62 13.43 14.96 -6.00
N GLU A 63 13.84 15.10 -4.75
CA GLU A 63 14.88 16.03 -4.29
C GLU A 63 15.84 15.26 -3.37
N PRO A 64 16.60 14.28 -3.89
CA PRO A 64 17.44 13.42 -3.07
C PRO A 64 18.57 14.22 -2.41
N GLU A 65 19.08 13.67 -1.34
CA GLU A 65 20.25 14.22 -0.67
C GLU A 65 21.49 14.02 -1.56
N GLU A 66 22.17 15.10 -1.89
CA GLU A 66 23.44 15.04 -2.65
C GLU A 66 24.56 14.44 -1.80
N ALA A 67 25.48 13.71 -2.44
CA ALA A 67 26.65 13.20 -1.76
C ALA A 67 27.59 14.35 -1.36
N TYR A 68 28.24 14.21 -0.22
CA TYR A 68 29.06 15.29 0.35
C TYR A 68 30.26 15.67 -0.53
N ASP A 69 30.88 14.70 -1.20
CA ASP A 69 32.12 14.90 -1.96
C ASP A 69 31.91 14.94 -3.49
N ASP A 70 30.66 14.74 -3.98
CA ASP A 70 30.38 14.58 -5.40
C ASP A 70 28.95 15.02 -5.73
N GLU A 71 28.79 16.19 -6.36
CA GLU A 71 27.51 16.77 -6.72
C GLU A 71 26.73 15.97 -7.79
N ASP A 72 27.40 15.07 -8.51
CA ASP A 72 26.79 14.18 -9.51
C ASP A 72 26.22 12.90 -8.87
N LYS A 73 26.41 12.73 -7.56
CA LYS A 73 25.92 11.58 -6.80
C LYS A 73 24.91 11.96 -5.76
N ILE A 74 24.00 11.04 -5.54
CA ILE A 74 22.97 11.13 -4.53
C ILE A 74 23.11 10.02 -3.49
N VAL A 75 22.58 10.27 -2.30
CA VAL A 75 22.54 9.30 -1.21
C VAL A 75 21.21 8.56 -1.26
N ILE A 76 21.26 7.23 -1.34
CA ILE A 76 20.06 6.39 -1.39
C ILE A 76 19.33 6.44 -0.04
N PRO A 77 18.03 6.83 -0.04
CA PRO A 77 17.19 6.85 1.15
C PRO A 77 16.93 5.46 1.75
N ASP A 78 16.49 5.41 2.99
CA ASP A 78 16.09 4.17 3.65
C ASP A 78 14.61 3.87 3.40
N PHE A 79 14.36 2.86 2.58
CA PHE A 79 13.03 2.35 2.26
C PHE A 79 12.63 1.14 3.10
N ARG A 80 13.55 0.57 3.86
CA ARG A 80 13.29 -0.62 4.67
C ARG A 80 12.20 -0.33 5.70
N TYR A 81 11.32 -1.30 5.86
CA TYR A 81 10.22 -1.25 6.82
C TYR A 81 9.20 -0.13 6.55
N LYS A 82 9.17 0.35 5.31
CA LYS A 82 8.19 1.29 4.79
C LYS A 82 7.13 0.55 3.98
N TYR A 83 5.95 1.16 3.92
CA TYR A 83 4.84 0.66 3.13
C TYR A 83 5.16 0.80 1.63
N TRP A 84 5.14 -0.32 0.91
CA TRP A 84 5.56 -0.39 -0.49
C TRP A 84 4.89 0.64 -1.41
N PRO A 85 3.54 0.84 -1.39
CA PRO A 85 2.92 1.84 -2.26
C PRO A 85 3.44 3.26 -2.04
N SER A 86 3.85 3.61 -0.82
CA SER A 86 4.50 4.89 -0.52
C SER A 86 5.91 4.97 -1.10
N VAL A 87 6.67 3.89 -1.00
CA VAL A 87 8.01 3.79 -1.61
C VAL A 87 7.91 3.86 -3.12
N GLN A 88 6.96 3.16 -3.72
CA GLN A 88 6.70 3.18 -5.16
C GLN A 88 6.42 4.60 -5.65
N THR A 89 5.60 5.37 -4.93
CA THR A 89 5.34 6.78 -5.26
C THR A 89 6.63 7.59 -5.23
N CYS A 90 7.47 7.43 -4.21
CA CYS A 90 8.77 8.09 -4.12
C CYS A 90 9.64 7.78 -5.34
N LEU A 91 9.81 6.50 -5.67
CA LEU A 91 10.65 6.07 -6.79
C LEU A 91 10.14 6.62 -8.14
N GLN A 92 8.84 6.69 -8.33
CA GLN A 92 8.21 7.27 -9.52
C GLN A 92 8.42 8.78 -9.61
N GLU A 93 8.30 9.51 -8.50
CA GLU A 93 8.56 10.96 -8.45
C GLU A 93 10.04 11.26 -8.74
N GLY A 94 10.95 10.41 -8.27
CA GLY A 94 12.38 10.51 -8.57
C GLY A 94 12.76 10.01 -9.97
N GLN A 95 11.84 9.38 -10.69
CA GLN A 95 12.07 8.72 -11.98
C GLN A 95 13.17 7.65 -11.92
N TRP A 96 13.31 7.00 -10.76
CA TRP A 96 14.30 5.96 -10.54
C TRP A 96 13.81 4.61 -11.06
N MET A 97 14.73 3.84 -11.62
CA MET A 97 14.45 2.46 -12.00
C MET A 97 14.40 1.55 -10.77
N TYR A 98 13.47 0.61 -10.77
CA TYR A 98 13.36 -0.34 -9.65
C TYR A 98 12.88 -1.71 -10.10
N ASP A 99 13.32 -2.73 -9.38
CA ASP A 99 12.84 -4.11 -9.46
C ASP A 99 12.29 -4.54 -8.11
N VAL A 100 11.25 -5.34 -8.13
CA VAL A 100 10.52 -5.76 -6.92
C VAL A 100 10.35 -7.27 -6.91
N LYS A 101 10.64 -7.88 -5.78
CA LYS A 101 10.45 -9.30 -5.52
C LYS A 101 9.66 -9.52 -4.25
N ASP A 102 8.58 -10.29 -4.34
CA ASP A 102 7.84 -10.73 -3.17
C ASP A 102 8.59 -11.84 -2.43
N VAL A 103 8.64 -11.72 -1.12
CA VAL A 103 9.28 -12.72 -0.25
C VAL A 103 8.37 -13.11 0.92
N PRO A 104 8.32 -14.40 1.28
CA PRO A 104 7.60 -14.84 2.46
C PRO A 104 8.23 -14.21 3.70
N ASP A 105 7.45 -13.51 4.49
CA ASP A 105 7.87 -12.94 5.75
C ASP A 105 6.63 -12.65 6.62
N ALA A 106 6.56 -13.26 7.79
CA ALA A 106 5.48 -13.05 8.75
C ALA A 106 5.83 -12.03 9.85
N THR A 107 7.08 -11.58 9.90
CA THR A 107 7.56 -10.60 10.88
C THR A 107 7.08 -9.21 10.50
N TRP A 108 7.22 -8.89 9.22
CA TRP A 108 6.74 -7.65 8.64
C TRP A 108 5.37 -7.86 7.99
N GLY A 109 4.56 -6.83 7.95
CA GLY A 109 3.26 -6.91 7.31
C GLY A 109 3.36 -7.07 5.79
N ASP A 110 2.27 -7.49 5.19
CA ASP A 110 2.09 -7.50 3.74
C ASP A 110 2.40 -6.11 3.16
N ASP A 111 2.92 -6.05 1.94
CA ASP A 111 3.33 -4.80 1.30
C ASP A 111 4.37 -3.97 2.09
N MET A 112 5.19 -4.60 2.91
CA MET A 112 6.27 -3.89 3.60
C MET A 112 7.61 -4.21 2.95
N VAL A 113 8.44 -3.18 2.72
CA VAL A 113 9.80 -3.36 2.25
C VAL A 113 10.65 -4.01 3.35
N VAL A 114 11.20 -5.19 3.08
CA VAL A 114 12.03 -5.91 4.06
C VAL A 114 13.52 -5.81 3.74
N ARG A 115 13.85 -5.64 2.46
CA ARG A 115 15.24 -5.46 2.02
C ARG A 115 15.31 -4.50 0.85
N GLN A 116 16.39 -3.78 0.75
CA GLN A 116 16.72 -2.93 -0.39
C GLN A 116 18.18 -3.08 -0.80
N PHE A 117 18.44 -2.88 -2.08
CA PHE A 117 19.77 -2.72 -2.66
C PHE A 117 19.71 -1.61 -3.74
N PRO A 118 20.65 -0.68 -3.77
CA PRO A 118 21.75 -0.47 -2.83
C PRO A 118 21.29 -0.21 -1.38
N ALA A 119 22.18 -0.45 -0.43
CA ALA A 119 21.87 -0.20 0.98
C ALA A 119 21.59 1.30 1.23
N PRO A 120 20.78 1.65 2.24
CA PRO A 120 20.56 3.04 2.62
C PRO A 120 21.90 3.74 2.90
N GLY A 121 22.03 4.98 2.45
CA GLY A 121 23.26 5.75 2.61
C GLY A 121 24.33 5.47 1.55
N THR A 122 24.07 4.56 0.60
CA THR A 122 24.98 4.35 -0.53
C THR A 122 24.92 5.55 -1.47
N GLU A 123 26.06 6.00 -1.95
CA GLU A 123 26.18 7.03 -2.97
C GLU A 123 26.14 6.40 -4.35
N VAL A 124 25.25 6.88 -5.20
CA VAL A 124 25.10 6.42 -6.58
C VAL A 124 25.01 7.61 -7.53
N ASP A 125 25.31 7.38 -8.80
CA ASP A 125 25.12 8.39 -9.84
C ASP A 125 23.65 8.74 -9.98
N GLU A 126 23.29 10.03 -9.93
CA GLU A 126 21.92 10.50 -10.03
C GLU A 126 21.20 10.03 -11.32
N ASN A 127 21.95 9.88 -12.41
CA ASN A 127 21.40 9.50 -13.71
C ASN A 127 21.29 7.98 -13.92
N ASP A 128 21.79 7.17 -13.00
CA ASP A 128 21.84 5.71 -13.11
C ASP A 128 21.37 5.03 -11.82
N VAL A 129 20.26 5.51 -11.27
CA VAL A 129 19.69 4.94 -10.03
C VAL A 129 18.84 3.71 -10.36
N GLU A 130 19.25 2.57 -9.86
CA GLU A 130 18.51 1.31 -9.91
C GLU A 130 18.37 0.74 -8.52
N ILE A 131 17.13 0.48 -8.11
CA ILE A 131 16.79 0.02 -6.76
C ILE A 131 16.15 -1.36 -6.84
N GLU A 132 16.70 -2.33 -6.13
CA GLU A 132 16.07 -3.64 -5.93
C GLU A 132 15.41 -3.70 -4.55
N LEU A 133 14.19 -4.19 -4.50
CA LEU A 133 13.40 -4.27 -3.27
C LEU A 133 12.81 -5.67 -3.07
N GLU A 134 12.90 -6.16 -1.85
CA GLU A 134 12.14 -7.33 -1.42
C GLU A 134 10.95 -6.87 -0.57
N ILE A 135 9.76 -7.34 -0.94
CA ILE A 135 8.50 -6.96 -0.32
C ILE A 135 7.91 -8.15 0.41
N SER A 136 7.54 -7.95 1.66
CA SER A 136 6.89 -8.97 2.48
C SER A 136 5.51 -9.32 1.94
N THR A 137 5.18 -10.60 1.90
CA THR A 137 3.81 -11.08 1.66
C THR A 137 2.96 -11.13 2.92
N GLY A 138 3.53 -10.75 4.07
CA GLY A 138 2.87 -10.86 5.37
C GLY A 138 2.58 -12.29 5.80
N ARG A 139 3.17 -13.29 5.16
CA ARG A 139 2.96 -14.73 5.40
C ARG A 139 4.29 -15.44 5.59
N PRO A 140 4.35 -16.46 6.47
CA PRO A 140 5.53 -17.32 6.54
C PRO A 140 5.66 -18.19 5.27
N GLU A 141 6.81 -18.82 5.12
CA GLU A 141 7.03 -19.85 4.10
C GLU A 141 6.08 -21.03 4.27
#